data_0f30ddd0c1c415328b737c13a6e0a436
#
_entry.id   0f30ddd0c1c415328b737c13a6e0a436
#
_cell.length_a   1.000
_cell.length_b   1.000
_cell.length_c   1.000
_cell.angle_alpha   90.00
_cell.angle_beta   90.00
_cell.angle_gamma   90.00
#
_symmetry.space_group_name_H-M   'P 1'
#
loop_
_entity.id
_entity.type
_entity.pdbx_description
1 polymer ?
#
loop_
_entity_poly.entity_id
_entity_poly.type
_entity_poly.pdbx_seq_one_letter_code
_entity_poly.pdbx_strand_id
1 'polypeptide(L)'
;MKVSMRGKWFIVLPVLLACITFAVTAQAKDHYKGYVNGDVFITVQELNKLIQAKDPKLVIIAVTGAKEYYLGHIPGAVRLWRPDYEADPKTQNGVTDNILQPEGFSKLMQKIGVNPDSKVVVYDHKYDATRLWWAFFYYGKTDVRVLDGGIKAWTQTGYSTDLLAGKDPVPGTWTAKVTYPTFRVDTPEIMALKDRKDAQLWDIRGDSEFCGKEIKQGAFRAGRIPWAVQADYVLVKKKENDAEWLPAEEVLKTMKKLGFDQKKQQYFNCQSGVRTTQWIITLYALGWPISKLHNYDSSWIGWSKDEKLPIEKGCPDTTPAPWQKK
;
A
#
# COMPACT_ATOMS: atom_id res chain seq x y z
N MET A 1 29.27 36.76 90.68
CA MET A 1 29.47 35.50 89.87
C MET A 1 28.73 35.71 88.58
N LYS A 2 29.47 35.95 87.47
CA LYS A 2 28.89 36.13 86.13
C LYS A 2 29.10 34.83 85.36
N VAL A 3 28.00 34.14 84.96
CA VAL A 3 28.01 32.97 84.11
C VAL A 3 27.73 33.42 82.68
N SER A 4 28.75 33.25 81.80
CA SER A 4 28.67 33.51 80.36
C SER A 4 28.13 32.31 79.64
N MET A 5 26.98 32.42 78.96
CA MET A 5 26.47 31.41 78.03
C MET A 5 26.96 31.78 76.63
N ARG A 6 27.77 30.90 76.08
CA ARG A 6 28.19 30.97 74.68
C ARG A 6 27.12 30.25 73.83
N GLY A 7 26.38 31.00 73.02
CA GLY A 7 25.46 30.44 72.01
C GLY A 7 26.23 29.85 70.82
N LYS A 8 25.96 28.61 70.47
CA LYS A 8 26.42 27.97 69.23
C LYS A 8 25.45 28.28 68.11
N TRP A 9 25.93 28.97 67.11
CA TRP A 9 25.19 29.20 65.87
C TRP A 9 25.39 27.99 64.98
N PHE A 10 24.27 27.26 64.63
CA PHE A 10 24.25 26.26 63.60
C PHE A 10 23.90 26.95 62.25
N ILE A 11 24.88 26.95 61.36
CA ILE A 11 24.69 27.39 59.99
C ILE A 11 24.04 26.20 59.25
N VAL A 12 22.75 26.32 58.93
CA VAL A 12 22.06 25.38 58.03
C VAL A 12 22.30 25.86 56.61
N LEU A 13 23.13 25.14 55.89
CA LEU A 13 23.30 25.32 54.44
C LEU A 13 22.09 24.70 53.70
N PRO A 14 21.34 25.43 52.87
CA PRO A 14 20.35 24.81 52.03
C PRO A 14 21.05 24.09 50.87
N VAL A 15 20.89 22.76 50.86
CA VAL A 15 21.27 21.94 49.69
C VAL A 15 20.20 22.19 48.61
N LEU A 16 20.54 23.00 47.61
CA LEU A 16 19.76 23.16 46.41
C LEU A 16 19.89 21.87 45.58
N LEU A 17 18.88 21.02 45.64
CA LEU A 17 18.72 19.85 44.76
C LEU A 17 18.32 20.38 43.38
N ALA A 18 19.27 20.56 42.48
CA ALA A 18 18.99 20.85 41.07
C ALA A 18 18.46 19.61 40.41
N CYS A 19 17.11 19.50 40.30
CA CYS A 19 16.48 18.53 39.42
C CYS A 19 16.80 18.91 37.98
N ILE A 20 17.82 18.30 37.40
CA ILE A 20 18.05 18.33 35.95
C ILE A 20 17.01 17.43 35.32
N THR A 21 15.88 18.00 34.91
CA THR A 21 14.92 17.34 34.03
C THR A 21 15.56 17.24 32.64
N PHE A 22 16.09 16.06 32.29
CA PHE A 22 16.39 15.74 30.92
C PHE A 22 15.05 15.68 30.17
N ALA A 23 14.68 16.77 29.54
CA ALA A 23 13.65 16.74 28.49
C ALA A 23 14.27 15.95 27.33
N VAL A 24 13.93 14.65 27.24
CA VAL A 24 14.12 13.88 26.02
C VAL A 24 13.14 14.48 25.03
N THR A 25 13.61 15.45 24.25
CA THR A 25 12.91 15.87 23.04
C THR A 25 12.92 14.67 22.11
N ALA A 26 11.84 13.91 22.10
CA ALA A 26 11.58 12.96 21.02
C ALA A 26 11.63 13.78 19.73
N GLN A 27 12.74 13.68 19.01
CA GLN A 27 12.90 14.31 17.71
C GLN A 27 11.79 13.69 16.85
N ALA A 28 10.80 14.48 16.49
CA ALA A 28 9.71 14.03 15.61
C ALA A 28 10.38 13.43 14.37
N LYS A 29 10.19 12.13 14.17
CA LYS A 29 10.69 11.41 12.99
C LYS A 29 10.16 12.18 11.78
N ASP A 30 11.05 12.67 10.94
CA ASP A 30 10.65 13.42 9.75
C ASP A 30 9.91 12.44 8.83
N HIS A 31 8.58 12.49 8.87
CA HIS A 31 7.73 11.53 8.20
C HIS A 31 7.76 11.80 6.70
N TYR A 32 8.15 10.79 5.92
CA TYR A 32 8.20 10.87 4.46
C TYR A 32 6.91 11.50 3.89
N LYS A 33 7.01 12.65 3.24
CA LYS A 33 5.88 13.44 2.70
C LYS A 33 4.73 13.66 3.71
N GLY A 34 4.99 13.61 5.03
CA GLY A 34 3.99 13.76 6.09
C GLY A 34 3.18 12.51 6.41
N TYR A 35 3.51 11.35 5.84
CA TYR A 35 2.85 10.07 6.13
C TYR A 35 3.34 9.47 7.45
N VAL A 36 2.42 9.07 8.34
CA VAL A 36 2.72 8.49 9.66
C VAL A 36 3.54 7.20 9.55
N ASN A 37 3.14 6.29 8.66
CA ASN A 37 3.87 5.07 8.32
C ASN A 37 4.59 5.24 6.97
N GLY A 38 5.27 6.38 6.78
CA GLY A 38 5.92 6.74 5.53
C GLY A 38 7.06 5.82 5.12
N ASP A 39 7.53 4.97 6.02
CA ASP A 39 8.54 3.94 5.79
C ASP A 39 8.09 2.77 4.89
N VAL A 40 6.80 2.70 4.52
CA VAL A 40 6.33 1.81 3.44
C VAL A 40 6.77 2.30 2.06
N PHE A 41 7.20 3.55 1.95
CA PHE A 41 7.80 4.11 0.76
C PHE A 41 9.32 4.19 0.91
N ILE A 42 10.03 4.16 -0.21
CA ILE A 42 11.47 4.41 -0.28
C ILE A 42 11.75 5.42 -1.39
N THR A 43 12.66 6.35 -1.14
CA THR A 43 13.12 7.31 -2.15
C THR A 43 14.15 6.66 -3.09
N VAL A 44 14.33 7.26 -4.27
CA VAL A 44 15.37 6.82 -5.22
C VAL A 44 16.76 6.95 -4.61
N GLN A 45 17.01 7.98 -3.78
CA GLN A 45 18.28 8.21 -3.10
C GLN A 45 18.56 7.14 -2.03
N GLU A 46 17.56 6.78 -1.23
CA GLU A 46 17.68 5.71 -0.22
C GLU A 46 17.93 4.36 -0.88
N LEU A 47 17.18 4.03 -1.95
CA LEU A 47 17.39 2.79 -2.68
C LEU A 47 18.79 2.75 -3.29
N ASN A 48 19.25 3.84 -3.92
CA ASN A 48 20.59 3.89 -4.47
C ASN A 48 21.67 3.69 -3.39
N LYS A 49 21.52 4.27 -2.19
CA LYS A 49 22.43 4.01 -1.06
C LYS A 49 22.50 2.53 -0.70
N LEU A 50 21.36 1.82 -0.66
CA LEU A 50 21.34 0.38 -0.37
C LEU A 50 22.04 -0.42 -1.47
N ILE A 51 21.87 -0.07 -2.75
CA ILE A 51 22.55 -0.69 -3.88
C ILE A 51 24.06 -0.47 -3.78
N GLN A 52 24.52 0.77 -3.55
CA GLN A 52 25.94 1.10 -3.42
C GLN A 52 26.60 0.42 -2.21
N ALA A 53 25.86 0.27 -1.12
CA ALA A 53 26.32 -0.46 0.07
C ALA A 53 26.37 -1.99 -0.16
N LYS A 54 25.84 -2.50 -1.28
CA LYS A 54 25.73 -3.93 -1.58
C LYS A 54 25.05 -4.70 -0.43
N ASP A 55 23.97 -4.11 0.12
CA ASP A 55 23.24 -4.72 1.24
C ASP A 55 22.81 -6.15 0.88
N PRO A 56 23.32 -7.19 1.56
CA PRO A 56 23.04 -8.58 1.18
C PRO A 56 21.59 -9.00 1.43
N LYS A 57 20.83 -8.20 2.17
CA LYS A 57 19.40 -8.45 2.45
C LYS A 57 18.47 -7.75 1.45
N LEU A 58 19.02 -6.91 0.57
CA LEU A 58 18.22 -6.16 -0.40
C LEU A 58 17.74 -7.06 -1.53
N VAL A 59 16.43 -7.11 -1.72
CA VAL A 59 15.79 -7.74 -2.89
C VAL A 59 14.96 -6.68 -3.59
N ILE A 60 15.35 -6.35 -4.84
CA ILE A 60 14.65 -5.37 -5.66
C ILE A 60 13.81 -6.11 -6.69
N ILE A 61 12.52 -5.79 -6.77
CA ILE A 61 11.61 -6.45 -7.70
C ILE A 61 10.99 -5.41 -8.65
N ALA A 62 11.27 -5.57 -9.94
CA ALA A 62 10.63 -4.85 -11.02
C ALA A 62 9.29 -5.51 -11.36
N VAL A 63 8.17 -4.90 -10.97
CA VAL A 63 6.84 -5.42 -11.27
C VAL A 63 6.42 -4.93 -12.65
N THR A 64 6.89 -5.61 -13.68
CA THR A 64 6.73 -5.15 -15.07
C THR A 64 6.84 -6.29 -16.08
N GLY A 65 6.35 -6.05 -17.30
CA GLY A 65 6.51 -6.96 -18.43
C GLY A 65 7.97 -7.10 -18.89
N ALA A 66 8.25 -8.14 -19.67
CA ALA A 66 9.61 -8.40 -20.16
C ALA A 66 10.14 -7.25 -21.04
N LYS A 67 9.29 -6.69 -21.89
CA LYS A 67 9.67 -5.60 -22.79
C LYS A 67 10.20 -4.40 -22.01
N GLU A 68 9.43 -3.91 -21.03
CA GLU A 68 9.76 -2.74 -20.22
C GLU A 68 11.02 -3.01 -19.38
N TYR A 69 11.17 -4.23 -18.85
CA TYR A 69 12.33 -4.62 -18.06
C TYR A 69 13.62 -4.53 -18.88
N TYR A 70 13.62 -5.07 -20.10
CA TYR A 70 14.81 -5.05 -20.98
C TYR A 70 15.04 -3.71 -21.68
N LEU A 71 14.11 -2.77 -21.61
CA LEU A 71 14.35 -1.38 -22.02
C LEU A 71 15.10 -0.57 -20.95
N GLY A 72 15.14 -1.05 -19.72
CA GLY A 72 15.90 -0.46 -18.63
C GLY A 72 15.25 -0.74 -17.26
N HIS A 73 16.04 -1.33 -16.37
CA HIS A 73 15.60 -1.61 -15.00
C HIS A 73 16.65 -1.17 -13.98
N ILE A 74 16.25 -1.03 -12.73
CA ILE A 74 17.16 -0.65 -11.63
C ILE A 74 18.19 -1.76 -11.42
N PRO A 75 19.48 -1.43 -11.29
CA PRO A 75 20.55 -2.42 -11.14
C PRO A 75 20.28 -3.42 -10.01
N GLY A 76 20.45 -4.69 -10.33
CA GLY A 76 20.21 -5.79 -9.40
C GLY A 76 18.74 -6.17 -9.19
N ALA A 77 17.79 -5.53 -9.87
CA ALA A 77 16.39 -5.90 -9.80
C ALA A 77 16.11 -7.23 -10.51
N VAL A 78 15.25 -8.06 -9.91
CA VAL A 78 14.66 -9.23 -10.57
C VAL A 78 13.28 -8.84 -11.14
N ARG A 79 12.94 -9.39 -12.31
CA ARG A 79 11.64 -9.16 -12.92
C ARG A 79 10.59 -10.10 -12.33
N LEU A 80 9.44 -9.54 -12.03
CA LEU A 80 8.23 -10.28 -11.69
C LEU A 80 7.03 -9.56 -12.31
N TRP A 81 6.22 -10.27 -13.10
CA TRP A 81 5.03 -9.69 -13.69
C TRP A 81 3.77 -10.25 -13.03
N ARG A 82 2.64 -9.54 -13.12
CA ARG A 82 1.39 -9.96 -12.47
C ARG A 82 0.99 -11.41 -12.72
N PRO A 83 0.96 -11.92 -13.96
CA PRO A 83 0.61 -13.32 -14.20
C PRO A 83 1.48 -14.34 -13.47
N ASP A 84 2.71 -13.94 -13.08
CA ASP A 84 3.62 -14.84 -12.36
C ASP A 84 3.12 -15.15 -10.93
N TYR A 85 2.35 -14.22 -10.31
CA TYR A 85 1.82 -14.37 -8.94
C TYR A 85 0.29 -14.35 -8.86
N GLU A 86 -0.40 -14.47 -9.99
CA GLU A 86 -1.84 -14.64 -10.08
C GLU A 86 -2.21 -16.13 -10.15
N ALA A 87 -3.37 -16.49 -9.58
CA ALA A 87 -3.88 -17.85 -9.63
C ALA A 87 -4.39 -18.20 -11.03
N ASP A 88 -4.30 -19.49 -11.39
CA ASP A 88 -4.84 -20.00 -12.65
C ASP A 88 -6.36 -19.72 -12.72
N PRO A 89 -6.83 -19.02 -13.77
CA PRO A 89 -8.25 -18.75 -13.94
C PRO A 89 -9.13 -20.01 -13.96
N LYS A 90 -8.60 -21.15 -14.36
CA LYS A 90 -9.33 -22.43 -14.35
C LYS A 90 -9.73 -22.84 -12.94
N THR A 91 -8.86 -22.59 -11.95
CA THR A 91 -9.14 -22.88 -10.53
C THR A 91 -10.05 -21.83 -9.89
N GLN A 92 -10.27 -20.70 -10.56
CA GLN A 92 -11.07 -19.55 -10.11
C GLN A 92 -12.34 -19.35 -10.96
N ASN A 93 -12.88 -20.41 -11.55
CA ASN A 93 -14.06 -20.34 -12.42
C ASN A 93 -13.95 -19.27 -13.53
N GLY A 94 -12.76 -19.07 -14.12
CA GLY A 94 -12.49 -18.08 -15.15
C GLY A 94 -12.38 -16.64 -14.64
N VAL A 95 -12.31 -16.42 -13.34
CA VAL A 95 -11.94 -15.12 -12.75
C VAL A 95 -10.42 -15.01 -12.78
N THR A 96 -9.92 -13.97 -13.43
CA THR A 96 -8.48 -13.67 -13.53
C THR A 96 -8.01 -12.81 -12.37
N ASP A 97 -6.70 -12.66 -12.26
CA ASP A 97 -6.01 -11.68 -11.42
C ASP A 97 -6.11 -11.94 -9.89
N ASN A 98 -6.72 -13.02 -9.44
CA ASN A 98 -6.67 -13.41 -8.03
C ASN A 98 -5.24 -13.84 -7.65
N ILE A 99 -4.84 -13.52 -6.41
CA ILE A 99 -3.49 -13.86 -5.94
C ILE A 99 -3.29 -15.38 -5.80
N LEU A 100 -2.06 -15.87 -6.05
CA LEU A 100 -1.65 -17.25 -5.76
C LEU A 100 -1.94 -17.64 -4.32
N GLN A 101 -2.22 -18.92 -4.09
CA GLN A 101 -2.29 -19.48 -2.75
C GLN A 101 -0.90 -19.45 -2.05
N PRO A 102 -0.85 -19.52 -0.70
CA PRO A 102 0.39 -19.33 0.07
C PRO A 102 1.56 -20.20 -0.39
N GLU A 103 1.31 -21.45 -0.74
CA GLU A 103 2.36 -22.36 -1.19
C GLU A 103 2.98 -21.91 -2.52
N GLY A 104 2.14 -21.56 -3.52
CA GLY A 104 2.60 -21.07 -4.82
C GLY A 104 3.36 -19.74 -4.67
N PHE A 105 2.84 -18.83 -3.85
CA PHE A 105 3.49 -17.56 -3.58
C PHE A 105 4.83 -17.74 -2.87
N SER A 106 4.94 -18.67 -1.91
CA SER A 106 6.20 -19.02 -1.23
C SER A 106 7.25 -19.50 -2.22
N LYS A 107 6.91 -20.48 -3.06
CA LYS A 107 7.83 -21.02 -4.08
C LYS A 107 8.36 -19.93 -5.01
N LEU A 108 7.47 -19.03 -5.45
CA LEU A 108 7.82 -17.91 -6.32
C LEU A 108 8.78 -16.93 -5.62
N MET A 109 8.48 -16.53 -4.39
CA MET A 109 9.32 -15.60 -3.63
C MET A 109 10.67 -16.22 -3.26
N GLN A 110 10.70 -17.50 -2.92
CA GLN A 110 11.96 -18.23 -2.70
C GLN A 110 12.81 -18.25 -3.97
N LYS A 111 12.22 -18.55 -5.12
CA LYS A 111 12.94 -18.54 -6.40
C LYS A 111 13.65 -17.23 -6.69
N ILE A 112 13.08 -16.10 -6.31
CA ILE A 112 13.67 -14.77 -6.51
C ILE A 112 14.51 -14.28 -5.31
N GLY A 113 14.87 -15.16 -4.37
CA GLY A 113 15.83 -14.89 -3.31
C GLY A 113 15.25 -14.25 -2.04
N VAL A 114 13.95 -14.28 -1.83
CA VAL A 114 13.35 -13.67 -0.62
C VAL A 114 13.57 -14.55 0.61
N ASN A 115 14.21 -13.98 1.63
CA ASN A 115 14.41 -14.56 2.97
C ASN A 115 13.51 -13.86 4.01
N PRO A 116 13.32 -14.43 5.20
CA PRO A 116 12.55 -13.80 6.28
C PRO A 116 13.05 -12.39 6.64
N ASP A 117 14.37 -12.17 6.61
CA ASP A 117 15.03 -10.90 6.94
C ASP A 117 15.36 -10.02 5.72
N SER A 118 14.90 -10.40 4.51
CA SER A 118 15.08 -9.59 3.30
C SER A 118 14.36 -8.26 3.42
N LYS A 119 15.05 -7.18 3.01
CA LYS A 119 14.50 -5.85 2.74
C LYS A 119 14.02 -5.84 1.30
N VAL A 120 12.71 -5.96 1.11
CA VAL A 120 12.15 -6.02 -0.24
C VAL A 120 11.78 -4.61 -0.70
N VAL A 121 12.21 -4.25 -1.90
CA VAL A 121 11.78 -3.02 -2.58
C VAL A 121 11.10 -3.41 -3.87
N VAL A 122 9.86 -2.97 -4.03
CA VAL A 122 9.08 -3.18 -5.25
C VAL A 122 8.92 -1.87 -6.02
N TYR A 123 9.00 -1.92 -7.34
CA TYR A 123 8.76 -0.76 -8.18
C TYR A 123 8.10 -1.14 -9.51
N ASP A 124 7.53 -0.15 -10.17
CA ASP A 124 6.86 -0.30 -11.45
C ASP A 124 6.93 0.98 -12.29
N HIS A 125 6.07 1.04 -13.31
CA HIS A 125 5.86 2.21 -14.16
C HIS A 125 4.61 3.03 -13.80
N LYS A 126 3.66 2.44 -13.01
CA LYS A 126 2.37 3.08 -12.70
C LYS A 126 1.78 2.69 -11.35
N TYR A 127 1.25 1.45 -11.21
CA TYR A 127 0.45 1.04 -10.04
C TYR A 127 0.56 -0.45 -9.67
N ASP A 128 1.34 -1.24 -10.39
CA ASP A 128 1.38 -2.70 -10.19
C ASP A 128 2.20 -3.12 -8.96
N ALA A 129 3.21 -2.32 -8.58
CA ALA A 129 4.08 -2.59 -7.44
C ALA A 129 3.30 -2.70 -6.12
N THR A 130 2.27 -1.87 -5.92
CA THR A 130 1.47 -1.92 -4.70
C THR A 130 0.64 -3.20 -4.56
N ARG A 131 0.29 -3.83 -5.69
CA ARG A 131 -0.37 -5.15 -5.66
C ARG A 131 0.56 -6.20 -5.05
N LEU A 132 1.83 -6.20 -5.41
CA LEU A 132 2.81 -7.11 -4.83
C LEU A 132 3.13 -6.76 -3.38
N TRP A 133 3.23 -5.47 -3.03
CA TRP A 133 3.33 -5.00 -1.64
C TRP A 133 2.16 -5.52 -0.80
N TRP A 134 0.93 -5.37 -1.27
CA TRP A 134 -0.28 -5.87 -0.61
C TRP A 134 -0.24 -7.39 -0.41
N ALA A 135 0.24 -8.13 -1.41
CA ALA A 135 0.39 -9.58 -1.33
C ALA A 135 1.38 -10.01 -0.25
N PHE A 136 2.54 -9.36 -0.18
CA PHE A 136 3.50 -9.60 0.89
C PHE A 136 2.91 -9.34 2.28
N PHE A 137 2.22 -8.22 2.45
CA PHE A 137 1.55 -7.89 3.72
C PHE A 137 0.48 -8.91 4.07
N TYR A 138 -0.37 -9.29 3.13
CA TYR A 138 -1.38 -10.31 3.33
C TYR A 138 -0.77 -11.63 3.83
N TYR A 139 0.40 -11.97 3.32
CA TYR A 139 1.17 -13.17 3.68
C TYR A 139 2.20 -12.96 4.80
N GLY A 140 2.15 -11.85 5.51
CA GLY A 140 2.90 -11.65 6.74
C GLY A 140 4.32 -11.11 6.59
N LYS A 141 4.75 -10.69 5.39
CA LYS A 141 6.02 -9.97 5.23
C LYS A 141 5.77 -8.47 5.15
N THR A 142 6.19 -7.75 6.19
CA THR A 142 5.94 -6.30 6.33
C THR A 142 7.15 -5.42 6.03
N ASP A 143 8.37 -5.98 5.96
CA ASP A 143 9.57 -5.24 5.51
C ASP A 143 9.62 -5.22 3.96
N VAL A 144 8.61 -4.57 3.39
CA VAL A 144 8.44 -4.37 1.96
C VAL A 144 8.12 -2.91 1.71
N ARG A 145 8.90 -2.26 0.85
CA ARG A 145 8.75 -0.85 0.52
C ARG A 145 8.48 -0.66 -0.97
N VAL A 146 7.65 0.33 -1.28
CA VAL A 146 7.38 0.74 -2.66
C VAL A 146 8.27 1.93 -3.02
N LEU A 147 8.97 1.85 -4.15
CA LEU A 147 9.76 2.97 -4.66
C LEU A 147 8.82 4.07 -5.13
N ASP A 148 8.81 5.19 -4.40
CA ASP A 148 7.98 6.33 -4.76
C ASP A 148 8.47 6.98 -6.04
N GLY A 149 7.56 7.10 -6.99
CA GLY A 149 7.83 7.57 -8.35
C GLY A 149 8.35 6.51 -9.33
N GLY A 150 8.56 5.26 -8.87
CA GLY A 150 8.90 4.11 -9.71
C GLY A 150 10.16 4.31 -10.55
N ILE A 151 10.25 3.60 -11.67
CA ILE A 151 11.40 3.68 -12.59
C ILE A 151 11.55 5.09 -13.20
N LYS A 152 10.44 5.82 -13.35
CA LYS A 152 10.47 7.18 -13.89
C LYS A 152 11.26 8.12 -12.99
N ALA A 153 11.01 8.12 -11.69
CA ALA A 153 11.78 8.94 -10.74
C ALA A 153 13.25 8.53 -10.68
N TRP A 154 13.54 7.21 -10.76
CA TRP A 154 14.90 6.71 -10.83
C TRP A 154 15.68 7.27 -12.02
N THR A 155 15.13 7.20 -13.23
CA THR A 155 15.79 7.69 -14.45
C THR A 155 15.88 9.20 -14.49
N GLN A 156 14.88 9.94 -13.98
CA GLN A 156 14.91 11.40 -13.88
C GLN A 156 16.00 11.91 -12.94
N THR A 157 16.43 11.10 -11.95
CA THR A 157 17.55 11.44 -11.07
C THR A 157 18.92 11.27 -11.77
N GLY A 158 18.94 10.65 -12.96
CA GLY A 158 20.16 10.37 -13.71
C GLY A 158 20.89 9.10 -13.26
N TYR A 159 20.27 8.28 -12.42
CA TYR A 159 20.86 6.98 -12.04
C TYR A 159 20.83 5.99 -13.22
N SER A 160 21.87 5.15 -13.30
CA SER A 160 22.00 4.14 -14.36
C SER A 160 20.92 3.07 -14.27
N THR A 161 20.64 2.47 -15.42
CA THR A 161 19.80 1.27 -15.53
C THR A 161 20.58 0.15 -16.20
N ASP A 162 20.22 -1.10 -15.87
CA ASP A 162 20.71 -2.28 -16.56
C ASP A 162 19.72 -2.67 -17.69
N LEU A 163 20.25 -3.21 -18.78
CA LEU A 163 19.45 -3.71 -19.91
C LEU A 163 19.39 -5.25 -19.94
N LEU A 164 20.33 -5.91 -19.27
CA LEU A 164 20.44 -7.37 -19.22
C LEU A 164 20.06 -7.85 -17.82
N ALA A 165 19.30 -8.92 -17.75
CA ALA A 165 19.03 -9.57 -16.48
C ALA A 165 20.34 -9.93 -15.78
N GLY A 166 20.39 -9.71 -14.47
CA GLY A 166 21.48 -10.16 -13.63
C GLY A 166 21.55 -11.69 -13.55
N LYS A 167 22.50 -12.20 -12.76
CA LYS A 167 22.54 -13.62 -12.42
C LYS A 167 21.26 -14.00 -11.65
N ASP A 168 20.80 -15.23 -11.88
CA ASP A 168 19.72 -15.77 -11.08
C ASP A 168 20.06 -15.67 -9.58
N PRO A 169 19.15 -15.16 -8.75
CA PRO A 169 19.40 -15.05 -7.33
C PRO A 169 19.52 -16.45 -6.68
N VAL A 170 20.29 -16.52 -5.61
CA VAL A 170 20.30 -17.72 -4.76
C VAL A 170 18.89 -17.85 -4.16
N PRO A 171 18.27 -19.03 -4.24
CA PRO A 171 16.93 -19.22 -3.66
C PRO A 171 16.86 -18.86 -2.19
N GLY A 172 15.81 -18.12 -1.81
CA GLY A 172 15.53 -17.75 -0.43
C GLY A 172 14.74 -18.82 0.30
N THR A 173 14.33 -18.48 1.54
CA THR A 173 13.66 -19.42 2.46
C THR A 173 12.36 -18.89 3.07
N TRP A 174 11.94 -17.66 2.71
CA TRP A 174 10.72 -17.10 3.25
C TRP A 174 9.48 -17.89 2.81
N THR A 175 8.53 -18.06 3.73
CA THR A 175 7.26 -18.75 3.46
C THR A 175 6.08 -17.85 3.73
N ALA A 176 5.14 -17.84 2.80
CA ALA A 176 3.90 -17.10 2.90
C ALA A 176 2.93 -17.78 3.88
N LYS A 177 2.35 -16.98 4.77
CA LYS A 177 1.28 -17.43 5.68
C LYS A 177 0.24 -16.31 5.75
N VAL A 178 -1.04 -16.63 5.55
CA VAL A 178 -2.12 -15.65 5.73
C VAL A 178 -2.07 -15.10 7.15
N THR A 179 -1.70 -13.84 7.27
CA THR A 179 -1.54 -13.14 8.56
C THR A 179 -2.69 -12.20 8.85
N TYR A 180 -3.22 -11.57 7.80
CA TYR A 180 -4.34 -10.64 7.88
C TYR A 180 -5.51 -11.14 7.02
N PRO A 181 -6.28 -12.15 7.47
CA PRO A 181 -7.27 -12.82 6.62
C PRO A 181 -8.34 -11.88 6.06
N THR A 182 -8.75 -10.86 6.81
CA THR A 182 -9.73 -9.86 6.34
C THR A 182 -9.16 -8.82 5.38
N PHE A 183 -7.85 -8.80 5.17
CA PHE A 183 -7.19 -7.89 4.21
C PHE A 183 -7.52 -8.24 2.75
N ARG A 184 -7.91 -9.49 2.49
CA ARG A 184 -8.50 -9.98 1.25
C ARG A 184 -9.95 -10.38 1.51
N VAL A 185 -10.86 -9.95 0.64
CA VAL A 185 -12.28 -10.31 0.71
C VAL A 185 -12.80 -10.77 -0.66
N ASP A 186 -13.88 -11.51 -0.65
CA ASP A 186 -14.54 -12.06 -1.82
C ASP A 186 -15.95 -11.49 -2.00
N THR A 187 -16.67 -11.96 -3.00
CA THR A 187 -18.01 -11.47 -3.38
C THR A 187 -19.04 -11.52 -2.24
N PRO A 188 -19.12 -12.58 -1.39
CA PRO A 188 -20.10 -12.61 -0.30
C PRO A 188 -19.95 -11.46 0.69
N GLU A 189 -18.72 -11.09 1.05
CA GLU A 189 -18.45 -9.98 1.96
C GLU A 189 -18.89 -8.65 1.33
N ILE A 190 -18.64 -8.45 0.03
CA ILE A 190 -19.07 -7.24 -0.67
C ILE A 190 -20.59 -7.16 -0.75
N MET A 191 -21.28 -8.27 -1.00
CA MET A 191 -22.75 -8.32 -0.98
C MET A 191 -23.30 -7.92 0.39
N ALA A 192 -22.68 -8.38 1.47
CA ALA A 192 -23.09 -8.08 2.83
C ALA A 192 -22.93 -6.58 3.19
N LEU A 193 -22.22 -5.77 2.39
CA LEU A 193 -22.04 -4.34 2.65
C LEU A 193 -23.28 -3.48 2.34
N LYS A 194 -24.21 -3.98 1.53
CA LYS A 194 -25.35 -3.21 1.01
C LYS A 194 -26.08 -2.39 2.06
N ASP A 195 -26.31 -2.99 3.24
CA ASP A 195 -27.09 -2.38 4.32
C ASP A 195 -26.21 -2.01 5.54
N ARG A 196 -24.90 -2.14 5.45
CA ARG A 196 -23.96 -1.84 6.54
C ARG A 196 -23.64 -0.35 6.62
N LYS A 197 -23.86 0.24 7.81
CA LYS A 197 -23.56 1.63 8.11
C LYS A 197 -22.13 1.84 8.64
N ASP A 198 -21.48 0.78 9.10
CA ASP A 198 -20.14 0.75 9.66
C ASP A 198 -19.05 0.47 8.62
N ALA A 199 -19.41 0.47 7.33
CA ALA A 199 -18.52 0.18 6.20
C ALA A 199 -18.70 1.19 5.07
N GLN A 200 -17.65 1.33 4.25
CA GLN A 200 -17.64 2.11 3.01
C GLN A 200 -17.02 1.25 1.90
N LEU A 201 -17.66 1.22 0.72
CA LEU A 201 -17.14 0.55 -0.47
C LEU A 201 -16.71 1.60 -1.50
N TRP A 202 -15.47 1.55 -1.90
CA TRP A 202 -14.85 2.46 -2.85
C TRP A 202 -14.56 1.76 -4.18
N ASP A 203 -15.05 2.33 -5.28
CA ASP A 203 -14.66 1.92 -6.64
C ASP A 203 -13.51 2.81 -7.10
N ILE A 204 -12.36 2.19 -7.33
CA ILE A 204 -11.10 2.88 -7.61
C ILE A 204 -10.86 3.04 -9.12
N ARG A 205 -11.88 2.81 -9.94
CA ARG A 205 -11.82 2.96 -11.40
C ARG A 205 -12.11 4.39 -11.83
N GLY A 206 -11.64 4.73 -13.03
CA GLY A 206 -11.97 6.01 -13.66
C GLY A 206 -13.44 6.09 -14.10
N ASP A 207 -13.88 7.30 -14.45
CA ASP A 207 -15.26 7.64 -14.78
C ASP A 207 -15.87 6.75 -15.86
N SER A 208 -15.14 6.46 -16.94
CA SER A 208 -15.66 5.67 -18.06
C SER A 208 -16.03 4.24 -17.65
N GLU A 209 -15.22 3.62 -16.78
CA GLU A 209 -15.49 2.29 -16.22
C GLU A 209 -16.63 2.35 -15.19
N PHE A 210 -16.55 3.29 -14.25
CA PHE A 210 -17.51 3.45 -13.16
C PHE A 210 -18.92 3.76 -13.65
N CYS A 211 -19.04 4.65 -14.62
CA CYS A 211 -20.32 5.02 -15.22
C CYS A 211 -20.87 3.96 -16.22
N GLY A 212 -20.08 2.93 -16.51
CA GLY A 212 -20.47 1.88 -17.46
C GLY A 212 -20.46 2.31 -18.92
N LYS A 213 -19.63 3.31 -19.27
CA LYS A 213 -19.40 3.75 -20.65
C LYS A 213 -18.36 2.87 -21.36
N GLU A 214 -17.53 2.16 -20.59
CA GLU A 214 -16.47 1.29 -21.08
C GLU A 214 -16.51 -0.07 -20.38
N ILE A 215 -16.23 -1.13 -21.13
CA ILE A 215 -15.95 -2.47 -20.61
C ILE A 215 -14.50 -2.79 -20.89
N LYS A 216 -13.69 -2.88 -19.85
CA LYS A 216 -12.29 -3.33 -20.00
C LYS A 216 -12.20 -4.83 -20.16
N GLN A 217 -11.13 -5.25 -20.80
CA GLN A 217 -10.84 -6.68 -21.01
C GLN A 217 -10.93 -7.46 -19.70
N GLY A 218 -11.59 -8.62 -19.75
CA GLY A 218 -11.83 -9.50 -18.60
C GLY A 218 -13.16 -9.23 -17.89
N ALA A 219 -13.74 -8.03 -18.00
CA ALA A 219 -15.09 -7.79 -17.46
C ALA A 219 -16.18 -8.34 -18.38
N PHE A 220 -17.29 -8.77 -17.78
CA PHE A 220 -18.43 -9.38 -18.47
C PHE A 220 -19.59 -8.39 -18.69
N ARG A 221 -19.70 -7.37 -17.84
CA ARG A 221 -20.76 -6.36 -17.90
C ARG A 221 -20.19 -4.98 -17.65
N ALA A 222 -20.83 -3.93 -18.22
CA ALA A 222 -20.53 -2.55 -17.90
C ALA A 222 -21.29 -2.08 -16.67
N GLY A 223 -20.71 -1.14 -15.90
CA GLY A 223 -21.35 -0.53 -14.74
C GLY A 223 -20.52 -0.63 -13.47
N ARG A 224 -21.18 -0.52 -12.33
CA ARG A 224 -20.58 -0.54 -10.98
C ARG A 224 -21.44 -1.32 -9.99
N ILE A 225 -20.87 -1.62 -8.83
CA ILE A 225 -21.59 -2.11 -7.66
C ILE A 225 -22.46 -0.95 -7.14
N PRO A 226 -23.79 -1.13 -6.96
CA PRO A 226 -24.72 0.00 -6.72
C PRO A 226 -24.43 0.85 -5.48
N TRP A 227 -23.82 0.27 -4.45
CA TRP A 227 -23.48 0.99 -3.20
C TRP A 227 -22.00 1.41 -3.14
N ALA A 228 -21.24 1.23 -4.22
CA ALA A 228 -19.89 1.73 -4.30
C ALA A 228 -19.87 3.23 -4.61
N VAL A 229 -18.91 3.93 -4.00
CA VAL A 229 -18.59 5.32 -4.31
C VAL A 229 -17.26 5.39 -5.00
N GLN A 230 -17.18 6.26 -5.99
CA GLN A 230 -15.97 6.42 -6.78
C GLN A 230 -14.89 7.17 -5.99
N ALA A 231 -13.67 6.60 -6.04
CA ALA A 231 -12.46 7.25 -5.56
C ALA A 231 -11.29 6.82 -6.45
N ASP A 232 -11.21 7.37 -7.66
CA ASP A 232 -10.18 7.00 -8.64
C ASP A 232 -8.78 6.99 -7.99
N TYR A 233 -7.95 5.99 -8.34
CA TYR A 233 -6.61 5.83 -7.76
C TYR A 233 -5.68 7.01 -8.07
N VAL A 234 -5.90 7.72 -9.18
CA VAL A 234 -5.09 8.89 -9.55
C VAL A 234 -5.20 10.05 -8.55
N LEU A 235 -6.24 10.06 -7.72
CA LEU A 235 -6.47 11.12 -6.73
C LEU A 235 -5.43 11.16 -5.60
N VAL A 236 -4.62 10.11 -5.45
CA VAL A 236 -3.51 10.06 -4.48
C VAL A 236 -2.14 10.19 -5.16
N LYS A 237 -2.12 10.44 -6.47
CA LYS A 237 -0.91 10.45 -7.29
C LYS A 237 -0.62 11.83 -7.88
N LYS A 238 0.66 12.08 -8.18
CA LYS A 238 1.03 13.23 -8.98
C LYS A 238 0.59 13.06 -10.42
N LYS A 239 0.05 14.12 -11.01
CA LYS A 239 -0.46 14.11 -12.38
C LYS A 239 0.62 13.75 -13.42
N GLU A 240 1.86 14.17 -13.15
CA GLU A 240 3.01 13.96 -14.05
C GLU A 240 3.62 12.57 -13.91
N ASN A 241 3.31 11.84 -12.83
CA ASN A 241 3.85 10.52 -12.56
C ASN A 241 2.89 9.67 -11.73
N ASP A 242 2.16 8.78 -12.36
CA ASP A 242 1.20 7.86 -11.73
C ASP A 242 1.81 6.92 -10.68
N ALA A 243 3.13 6.77 -10.64
CA ALA A 243 3.83 5.99 -9.62
C ALA A 243 4.21 6.85 -8.40
N GLU A 244 4.07 8.19 -8.43
CA GLU A 244 4.49 9.10 -7.36
C GLU A 244 3.31 9.57 -6.52
N TRP A 245 3.42 9.44 -5.19
CA TRP A 245 2.38 9.87 -4.26
C TRP A 245 2.40 11.37 -4.01
N LEU A 246 1.21 11.95 -3.86
CA LEU A 246 1.02 13.28 -3.32
C LEU A 246 1.46 13.34 -1.85
N PRO A 247 1.79 14.55 -1.31
CA PRO A 247 1.95 14.74 0.12
C PRO A 247 0.70 14.34 0.91
N ALA A 248 0.90 13.84 2.14
CA ALA A 248 -0.20 13.37 3.00
C ALA A 248 -1.28 14.44 3.21
N GLU A 249 -0.92 15.71 3.34
CA GLU A 249 -1.86 16.82 3.52
C GLU A 249 -2.82 16.96 2.33
N GLU A 250 -2.34 16.82 1.10
CA GLU A 250 -3.17 16.89 -0.11
C GLU A 250 -4.13 15.70 -0.20
N VAL A 251 -3.64 14.51 0.13
CA VAL A 251 -4.46 13.30 0.19
C VAL A 251 -5.56 13.43 1.24
N LEU A 252 -5.25 13.95 2.44
CA LEU A 252 -6.24 14.19 3.50
C LEU A 252 -7.32 15.18 3.08
N LYS A 253 -6.98 16.23 2.32
CA LYS A 253 -7.97 17.16 1.74
C LYS A 253 -8.92 16.43 0.77
N THR A 254 -8.38 15.56 -0.06
CA THR A 254 -9.15 14.73 -1.01
C THR A 254 -10.06 13.75 -0.24
N MET A 255 -9.54 13.05 0.74
CA MET A 255 -10.30 12.11 1.57
C MET A 255 -11.49 12.79 2.27
N LYS A 256 -11.26 14.00 2.82
CA LYS A 256 -12.33 14.79 3.43
C LYS A 256 -13.45 15.12 2.45
N LYS A 257 -13.11 15.50 1.21
CA LYS A 257 -14.11 15.78 0.15
C LYS A 257 -14.90 14.54 -0.24
N LEU A 258 -14.24 13.39 -0.30
CA LEU A 258 -14.88 12.11 -0.64
C LEU A 258 -15.69 11.53 0.52
N GLY A 259 -15.45 11.95 1.76
CA GLY A 259 -16.16 11.46 2.94
C GLY A 259 -15.60 10.17 3.52
N PHE A 260 -14.29 9.94 3.40
CA PHE A 260 -13.63 8.85 4.12
C PHE A 260 -13.84 8.99 5.64
N ASP A 261 -14.28 7.93 6.29
CA ASP A 261 -14.51 7.88 7.74
C ASP A 261 -13.62 6.81 8.40
N GLN A 262 -12.64 7.25 9.18
CA GLN A 262 -11.69 6.37 9.86
C GLN A 262 -12.35 5.41 10.87
N LYS A 263 -13.55 5.70 11.32
CA LYS A 263 -14.32 4.81 12.23
C LYS A 263 -14.86 3.59 11.51
N LYS A 264 -15.04 3.67 10.18
CA LYS A 264 -15.67 2.62 9.36
C LYS A 264 -14.63 1.66 8.76
N GLN A 265 -15.11 0.47 8.40
CA GLN A 265 -14.36 -0.48 7.58
C GLN A 265 -14.29 0.03 6.14
N GLN A 266 -13.14 -0.10 5.48
CA GLN A 266 -12.88 0.42 4.14
C GLN A 266 -12.67 -0.74 3.17
N TYR A 267 -13.61 -0.90 2.25
CA TYR A 267 -13.55 -1.92 1.20
C TYR A 267 -13.26 -1.27 -0.14
N PHE A 268 -12.47 -1.93 -0.96
CA PHE A 268 -12.02 -1.40 -2.24
C PHE A 268 -12.24 -2.40 -3.36
N ASN A 269 -12.85 -1.95 -4.47
CA ASN A 269 -12.88 -2.67 -5.73
C ASN A 269 -12.30 -1.81 -6.86
N CYS A 270 -11.77 -2.49 -7.89
CA CYS A 270 -11.42 -1.86 -9.15
C CYS A 270 -11.78 -2.79 -10.31
N GLN A 271 -10.95 -2.95 -11.33
CA GLN A 271 -11.15 -3.97 -12.38
C GLN A 271 -10.82 -5.37 -11.86
N SER A 272 -9.66 -5.53 -11.17
CA SER A 272 -9.04 -6.82 -10.83
C SER A 272 -8.25 -6.79 -9.51
N GLY A 273 -8.64 -5.97 -8.54
CA GLY A 273 -8.00 -5.91 -7.22
C GLY A 273 -6.57 -5.32 -7.19
N VAL A 274 -6.11 -4.74 -8.30
CA VAL A 274 -4.75 -4.17 -8.42
C VAL A 274 -4.73 -2.69 -8.04
N ARG A 275 -5.50 -1.83 -8.73
CA ARG A 275 -5.54 -0.39 -8.45
C ARG A 275 -6.06 -0.06 -7.03
N THR A 276 -6.85 -0.94 -6.45
CA THR A 276 -7.34 -0.86 -5.06
C THR A 276 -6.20 -0.70 -4.06
N THR A 277 -5.08 -1.37 -4.30
CA THR A 277 -3.93 -1.36 -3.41
C THR A 277 -3.23 -0.01 -3.33
N GLN A 278 -3.48 0.90 -4.28
CA GLN A 278 -3.01 2.30 -4.23
C GLN A 278 -3.62 3.07 -3.06
N TRP A 279 -4.94 2.98 -2.87
CA TRP A 279 -5.60 3.57 -1.72
C TRP A 279 -5.29 2.82 -0.43
N ILE A 280 -5.21 1.48 -0.49
CA ILE A 280 -4.90 0.66 0.68
C ILE A 280 -3.53 1.03 1.29
N ILE A 281 -2.46 1.09 0.48
CA ILE A 281 -1.14 1.52 0.97
C ILE A 281 -1.17 2.97 1.46
N THR A 282 -1.91 3.85 0.78
CA THR A 282 -2.04 5.26 1.14
C THR A 282 -2.68 5.42 2.52
N LEU A 283 -3.79 4.72 2.78
CA LEU A 283 -4.46 4.76 4.10
C LEU A 283 -3.58 4.14 5.19
N TYR A 284 -2.91 3.03 4.89
CA TYR A 284 -1.92 2.44 5.81
C TYR A 284 -0.79 3.42 6.13
N ALA A 285 -0.24 4.09 5.10
CA ALA A 285 0.79 5.12 5.27
C ALA A 285 0.30 6.31 6.11
N LEU A 286 -0.98 6.67 6.01
CA LEU A 286 -1.63 7.69 6.85
C LEU A 286 -1.91 7.21 8.29
N GLY A 287 -1.53 5.97 8.66
CA GLY A 287 -1.70 5.43 10.00
C GLY A 287 -3.03 4.71 10.25
N TRP A 288 -3.78 4.38 9.21
CA TRP A 288 -5.00 3.57 9.38
C TRP A 288 -4.63 2.11 9.67
N PRO A 289 -5.32 1.46 10.63
CA PRO A 289 -5.01 0.08 10.97
C PRO A 289 -5.38 -0.87 9.83
N ILE A 290 -4.49 -1.82 9.54
CA ILE A 290 -4.65 -2.80 8.46
C ILE A 290 -5.95 -3.62 8.60
N SER A 291 -6.42 -3.83 9.83
CA SER A 291 -7.67 -4.54 10.13
C SER A 291 -8.93 -3.82 9.62
N LYS A 292 -8.81 -2.58 9.16
CA LYS A 292 -9.90 -1.80 8.56
C LYS A 292 -9.82 -1.69 7.04
N LEU A 293 -8.80 -2.26 6.41
CA LEU A 293 -8.53 -2.13 4.99
C LEU A 293 -8.79 -3.47 4.30
N HIS A 294 -9.66 -3.48 3.29
CA HIS A 294 -10.11 -4.73 2.67
C HIS A 294 -10.06 -4.62 1.14
N ASN A 295 -9.26 -5.47 0.52
CA ASN A 295 -9.17 -5.58 -0.93
C ASN A 295 -10.14 -6.63 -1.45
N TYR A 296 -11.10 -6.23 -2.26
CA TYR A 296 -11.92 -7.17 -3.02
C TYR A 296 -11.08 -7.71 -4.19
N ASP A 297 -10.54 -8.90 -4.00
CA ASP A 297 -9.52 -9.47 -4.89
C ASP A 297 -10.03 -9.69 -6.31
N SER A 298 -11.20 -10.33 -6.46
CA SER A 298 -11.84 -10.55 -7.77
C SER A 298 -12.40 -9.28 -8.41
N SER A 299 -12.68 -8.28 -7.62
CA SER A 299 -13.14 -6.94 -8.06
C SER A 299 -14.27 -6.99 -9.12
N TRP A 300 -14.26 -6.06 -10.08
CA TRP A 300 -15.28 -5.96 -11.10
C TRP A 300 -15.32 -7.19 -12.04
N ILE A 301 -14.17 -7.81 -12.31
CA ILE A 301 -14.13 -9.05 -13.11
C ILE A 301 -15.00 -10.13 -12.46
N GLY A 302 -14.77 -10.41 -11.17
CA GLY A 302 -15.54 -11.39 -10.42
C GLY A 302 -17.01 -11.00 -10.27
N TRP A 303 -17.27 -9.73 -9.92
CA TRP A 303 -18.64 -9.23 -9.76
C TRP A 303 -19.44 -9.25 -11.06
N SER A 304 -18.86 -8.75 -12.15
CA SER A 304 -19.56 -8.64 -13.44
C SER A 304 -19.83 -9.98 -14.11
N LYS A 305 -19.14 -11.05 -13.70
CA LYS A 305 -19.31 -12.39 -14.21
C LYS A 305 -20.64 -13.02 -13.76
N ASP A 306 -21.02 -12.83 -12.51
CA ASP A 306 -22.26 -13.38 -11.97
C ASP A 306 -23.46 -12.48 -12.35
N GLU A 307 -24.28 -12.95 -13.29
CA GLU A 307 -25.44 -12.21 -13.80
C GLU A 307 -26.51 -11.94 -12.73
N LYS A 308 -26.51 -12.68 -11.62
CA LYS A 308 -27.45 -12.47 -10.50
C LYS A 308 -27.07 -11.29 -9.63
N LEU A 309 -25.81 -10.83 -9.69
CA LEU A 309 -25.36 -9.70 -8.89
C LEU A 309 -25.86 -8.38 -9.47
N PRO A 310 -26.34 -7.45 -8.62
CA PRO A 310 -26.89 -6.19 -9.09
C PRO A 310 -25.78 -5.29 -9.64
N ILE A 311 -26.12 -4.52 -10.67
CA ILE A 311 -25.25 -3.52 -11.26
C ILE A 311 -26.01 -2.20 -11.46
N GLU A 312 -25.28 -1.11 -11.46
CA GLU A 312 -25.79 0.21 -11.80
C GLU A 312 -24.96 0.82 -12.93
N LYS A 313 -25.64 1.53 -13.85
CA LYS A 313 -25.03 2.26 -14.99
C LYS A 313 -25.39 3.74 -14.93
N GLY A 314 -24.65 4.54 -15.65
CA GLY A 314 -24.77 6.00 -15.64
C GLY A 314 -23.87 6.63 -14.60
N CYS A 315 -23.42 7.86 -14.84
CA CYS A 315 -22.71 8.62 -13.83
C CYS A 315 -23.74 9.09 -12.78
N PRO A 316 -23.48 8.93 -11.49
CA PRO A 316 -24.32 9.56 -10.49
C PRO A 316 -24.30 11.07 -10.76
N ASP A 317 -25.47 11.70 -10.70
CA ASP A 317 -25.54 13.16 -10.54
C ASP A 317 -24.66 13.51 -9.35
N THR A 318 -24.02 14.67 -9.35
CA THR A 318 -23.05 15.15 -8.33
C THR A 318 -23.57 15.17 -6.89
N THR A 319 -24.55 14.34 -6.59
CA THR A 319 -25.18 14.14 -5.29
C THR A 319 -24.22 13.46 -4.31
N PRO A 320 -24.20 13.89 -3.05
CA PRO A 320 -23.33 13.30 -2.03
C PRO A 320 -23.52 11.78 -1.95
N ALA A 321 -22.43 11.08 -1.70
CA ALA A 321 -22.41 9.64 -1.52
C ALA A 321 -23.56 9.15 -0.63
N PRO A 322 -24.10 7.93 -0.82
CA PRO A 322 -25.25 7.42 -0.05
C PRO A 322 -25.11 7.57 1.47
N TRP A 323 -23.88 7.48 1.99
CA TRP A 323 -23.57 7.70 3.42
C TRP A 323 -23.38 9.17 3.83
N GLN A 324 -23.36 10.11 2.88
CA GLN A 324 -23.36 11.56 3.15
C GLN A 324 -24.76 12.14 3.19
N LYS A 325 -25.79 11.37 2.79
CA LYS A 325 -27.17 11.72 3.00
C LYS A 325 -27.49 11.52 4.49
N LYS A 326 -27.75 12.64 5.20
CA LYS A 326 -28.17 12.66 6.61
C LYS A 326 -29.52 11.97 6.79
#